data_a50c1079fe965a38b9a3d1226a8f4972
#
_entry.id   a50c1079fe965a38b9a3d1226a8f4972
#
_cell.length_a   1.000
_cell.length_b   1.000
_cell.length_c   1.000
_cell.angle_alpha   90.00
_cell.angle_beta   90.00
_cell.angle_gamma   90.00
#
_symmetry.space_group_name_H-M   'P 1'
#
loop_
_entity.id
_entity.type
_entity.pdbx_description
1 polymer ?
#
loop_
_entity_poly.entity_id
_entity_poly.type
_entity_poly.pdbx_seq_one_letter_code
_entity_poly.pdbx_strand_id
1 'polypeptide(L)'
;MARKHYDVLIVGGGISGAALFYELAKYTDIQSIALVEKYEKLSKLNSAGTSNSQTIHCGDIETNYTLEKARKVKETADMISKYCLRHGHEGKFLFAHQKMAIGVGDKEVEYMLNRYEEFKELYPYLEVFDKEKLA
;
A
#
# COMPACT_ATOMS: atom_id res chain seq x y z
N MET A 1 -15.55 22.60 -34.00
CA MET A 1 -14.51 22.18 -33.04
C MET A 1 -13.82 20.93 -33.58
N ALA A 2 -12.50 20.92 -33.68
CA ALA A 2 -11.78 19.75 -34.12
C ALA A 2 -11.91 18.63 -33.05
N ARG A 3 -12.31 17.42 -33.46
CA ARG A 3 -12.33 16.26 -32.57
C ARG A 3 -10.88 15.86 -32.27
N LYS A 4 -10.49 15.85 -31.00
CA LYS A 4 -9.22 15.28 -30.58
C LYS A 4 -9.37 13.77 -30.46
N HIS A 5 -8.47 13.03 -31.07
CA HIS A 5 -8.37 11.58 -30.96
C HIS A 5 -7.23 11.21 -30.01
N TYR A 6 -7.47 10.22 -29.19
CA TYR A 6 -6.48 9.61 -28.30
C TYR A 6 -6.53 8.09 -28.47
N ASP A 7 -5.39 7.44 -28.40
CA ASP A 7 -5.31 5.97 -28.43
C ASP A 7 -5.90 5.37 -27.14
N VAL A 8 -5.67 6.05 -26.01
CA VAL A 8 -6.22 5.67 -24.70
C VAL A 8 -6.78 6.88 -23.99
N LEU A 9 -7.97 6.73 -23.44
CA LEU A 9 -8.61 7.69 -22.55
C LEU A 9 -8.84 7.07 -21.19
N ILE A 10 -8.18 7.60 -20.16
CA ILE A 10 -8.35 7.20 -18.77
C ILE A 10 -9.35 8.15 -18.11
N VAL A 11 -10.37 7.60 -17.47
CA VAL A 11 -11.39 8.38 -16.76
C VAL A 11 -11.20 8.22 -15.26
N GLY A 12 -10.86 9.32 -14.60
CA GLY A 12 -10.58 9.41 -13.16
C GLY A 12 -9.10 9.51 -12.83
N GLY A 13 -8.73 10.56 -12.14
CA GLY A 13 -7.35 10.91 -11.75
C GLY A 13 -7.01 10.55 -10.30
N GLY A 14 -7.62 9.50 -9.74
CA GLY A 14 -7.19 8.90 -8.49
C GLY A 14 -5.90 8.08 -8.66
N ILE A 15 -5.46 7.39 -7.61
CA ILE A 15 -4.20 6.61 -7.63
C ILE A 15 -4.17 5.60 -8.79
N SER A 16 -5.26 4.89 -9.03
CA SER A 16 -5.32 3.87 -10.09
C SER A 16 -5.19 4.49 -11.49
N GLY A 17 -5.92 5.58 -11.76
CA GLY A 17 -5.84 6.26 -13.06
C GLY A 17 -4.49 6.91 -13.29
N ALA A 18 -3.90 7.52 -12.27
CA ALA A 18 -2.57 8.12 -12.35
C ALA A 18 -1.47 7.06 -12.55
N ALA A 19 -1.56 5.93 -11.84
CA ALA A 19 -0.63 4.81 -12.02
C ALA A 19 -0.74 4.21 -13.42
N LEU A 20 -1.94 3.94 -13.90
CA LEU A 20 -2.16 3.43 -15.25
C LEU A 20 -1.62 4.40 -16.30
N PHE A 21 -1.86 5.70 -16.15
CA PHE A 21 -1.32 6.72 -17.06
C PHE A 21 0.22 6.66 -17.11
N TYR A 22 0.86 6.58 -15.93
CA TYR A 22 2.31 6.48 -15.84
C TYR A 22 2.85 5.20 -16.50
N GLU A 23 2.26 4.05 -16.22
CA GLU A 23 2.67 2.77 -16.77
C GLU A 23 2.55 2.75 -18.30
N LEU A 24 1.42 3.19 -18.84
CA LEU A 24 1.20 3.25 -20.29
C LEU A 24 2.17 4.23 -20.96
N ALA A 25 2.36 5.41 -20.38
CA ALA A 25 3.24 6.42 -20.95
C ALA A 25 4.73 6.01 -20.93
N LYS A 26 5.13 5.21 -19.95
CA LYS A 26 6.55 4.86 -19.74
C LYS A 26 6.95 3.53 -20.36
N TYR A 27 6.05 2.56 -20.40
CA TYR A 27 6.38 1.18 -20.71
C TYR A 27 5.69 0.65 -21.97
N THR A 28 4.98 1.51 -22.72
CA THR A 28 4.33 1.13 -23.98
C THR A 28 4.70 2.11 -25.08
N ASP A 29 4.43 1.74 -26.32
CA ASP A 29 4.60 2.55 -27.52
C ASP A 29 3.35 3.36 -27.90
N ILE A 30 2.35 3.43 -27.02
CA ILE A 30 1.13 4.23 -27.23
C ILE A 30 1.51 5.71 -27.38
N GLN A 31 1.07 6.29 -28.50
CA GLN A 31 1.50 7.64 -28.89
C GLN A 31 0.67 8.76 -28.23
N SER A 32 -0.58 8.49 -27.91
CA SER A 32 -1.46 9.53 -27.36
C SER A 32 -2.36 8.96 -26.23
N ILE A 33 -2.10 9.44 -25.03
CA ILE A 33 -2.86 9.05 -23.83
C ILE A 33 -3.46 10.32 -23.22
N ALA A 34 -4.74 10.26 -22.88
CA ALA A 34 -5.40 11.32 -22.13
C ALA A 34 -5.93 10.78 -20.80
N LEU A 35 -5.84 11.60 -19.75
CA LEU A 35 -6.50 11.37 -18.48
C LEU A 35 -7.48 12.52 -18.23
N VAL A 36 -8.71 12.20 -17.93
CA VAL A 36 -9.74 13.17 -17.57
C VAL A 36 -10.16 13.00 -16.12
N GLU A 37 -10.26 14.10 -15.42
CA GLU A 37 -10.70 14.20 -14.03
C GLU A 37 -11.80 15.26 -13.90
N LYS A 38 -12.82 14.96 -13.12
CA LYS A 38 -13.93 15.90 -12.91
C LYS A 38 -13.61 17.03 -11.94
N TYR A 39 -12.59 16.85 -11.10
CA TYR A 39 -12.14 17.86 -10.16
C TYR A 39 -10.98 18.68 -10.74
N GLU A 40 -10.69 19.81 -10.14
CA GLU A 40 -9.63 20.73 -10.56
C GLU A 40 -8.22 20.13 -10.49
N LYS A 41 -8.03 19.11 -9.64
CA LYS A 41 -6.74 18.46 -9.41
C LYS A 41 -6.93 16.96 -9.31
N LEU A 42 -5.88 16.20 -9.64
CA LEU A 42 -5.82 14.78 -9.41
C LEU A 42 -5.90 14.46 -7.91
N SER A 43 -6.35 13.26 -7.58
CA SER A 43 -6.37 12.72 -6.20
C SER A 43 -7.15 13.56 -5.19
N LYS A 44 -8.20 14.23 -5.60
CA LYS A 44 -9.00 15.12 -4.74
C LYS A 44 -10.02 14.41 -3.86
N LEU A 45 -10.29 13.14 -4.10
CA LEU A 45 -11.31 12.39 -3.37
C LEU A 45 -10.64 11.27 -2.54
N ASN A 46 -10.91 10.02 -2.83
CA ASN A 46 -10.44 8.87 -2.05
C ASN A 46 -8.91 8.78 -1.93
N SER A 47 -8.19 9.25 -2.93
CA SER A 47 -6.72 9.29 -2.93
C SER A 47 -6.14 10.59 -2.34
N ALA A 48 -6.97 11.46 -1.77
CA ALA A 48 -6.48 12.65 -1.08
C ALA A 48 -5.83 12.27 0.25
N GLY A 49 -4.78 12.97 0.65
CA GLY A 49 -4.06 12.74 1.90
C GLY A 49 -4.91 12.86 3.17
N THR A 50 -6.09 13.51 3.06
CA THR A 50 -7.06 13.65 4.16
C THR A 50 -8.16 12.59 4.14
N SER A 51 -8.22 11.74 3.11
CA SER A 51 -9.35 10.83 2.88
C SER A 51 -9.04 9.36 3.20
N ASN A 52 -7.83 9.06 3.60
CA ASN A 52 -7.40 7.71 3.99
C ASN A 52 -6.22 7.79 4.98
N SER A 53 -5.84 6.65 5.56
CA SER A 53 -4.79 6.57 6.58
C SER A 53 -3.38 6.85 6.05
N GLN A 54 -3.19 6.91 4.74
CA GLN A 54 -1.87 7.01 4.08
C GLN A 54 -0.89 5.91 4.51
N THR A 55 -1.42 4.76 4.92
CA THR A 55 -0.63 3.63 5.43
C THR A 55 -0.57 2.52 4.39
N ILE A 56 0.63 2.02 4.13
CA ILE A 56 0.81 0.79 3.35
C ILE A 56 0.57 -0.38 4.30
N HIS A 57 -0.40 -1.22 3.96
CA HIS A 57 -0.69 -2.45 4.67
C HIS A 57 0.21 -3.56 4.11
N CYS A 58 1.14 -4.04 4.93
CA CYS A 58 2.10 -5.07 4.52
C CYS A 58 1.61 -6.50 4.82
N GLY A 59 0.52 -6.65 5.56
CA GLY A 59 -0.05 -7.94 5.93
C GLY A 59 0.50 -8.53 7.23
N ASP A 60 1.40 -7.82 7.89
CA ASP A 60 2.09 -8.24 9.10
C ASP A 60 1.22 -8.20 10.37
N ILE A 61 0.51 -7.10 10.57
CA ILE A 61 -0.34 -6.88 11.76
C ILE A 61 -1.84 -6.96 11.50
N GLU A 62 -2.26 -7.21 10.28
CA GLU A 62 -3.67 -7.40 9.92
C GLU A 62 -4.15 -8.77 10.43
N THR A 63 -4.69 -8.79 11.63
CA THR A 63 -5.04 -10.02 12.37
C THR A 63 -6.08 -10.92 11.69
N ASN A 64 -6.80 -10.40 10.70
CA ASN A 64 -7.79 -11.14 9.91
C ASN A 64 -7.24 -11.72 8.60
N TYR A 65 -5.93 -11.60 8.34
CA TYR A 65 -5.33 -12.17 7.13
C TYR A 65 -4.86 -13.61 7.38
N THR A 66 -5.08 -14.48 6.40
CA THR A 66 -4.37 -15.76 6.30
C THR A 66 -2.93 -15.52 5.85
N LEU A 67 -2.04 -16.47 6.09
CA LEU A 67 -0.64 -16.39 5.65
C LEU A 67 -0.53 -16.22 4.13
N GLU A 68 -1.37 -16.93 3.35
CA GLU A 68 -1.41 -16.79 1.89
C GLU A 68 -1.78 -15.36 1.47
N LYS A 69 -2.83 -14.79 2.09
CA LYS A 69 -3.25 -13.42 1.81
C LYS A 69 -2.16 -12.42 2.20
N ALA A 70 -1.54 -12.61 3.37
CA ALA A 70 -0.46 -11.76 3.84
C ALA A 70 0.74 -11.76 2.86
N ARG A 71 1.12 -12.93 2.33
CA ARG A 71 2.18 -13.07 1.33
C ARG A 71 1.88 -12.24 0.07
N LYS A 72 0.68 -12.37 -0.50
CA LYS A 72 0.27 -11.59 -1.68
C LYS A 72 0.26 -10.09 -1.42
N VAL A 73 -0.23 -9.68 -0.26
CA VAL A 73 -0.26 -8.27 0.14
C VAL A 73 1.15 -7.72 0.33
N LYS A 74 2.04 -8.48 0.97
CA LYS A 74 3.46 -8.12 1.14
C LYS A 74 4.16 -7.90 -0.21
N GLU A 75 4.00 -8.81 -1.15
CA GLU A 75 4.57 -8.68 -2.49
C GLU A 75 4.15 -7.37 -3.16
N THR A 76 2.86 -7.01 -3.07
CA THR A 76 2.32 -5.76 -3.62
C THR A 76 2.84 -4.53 -2.88
N ALA A 77 2.89 -4.56 -1.54
CA ALA A 77 3.41 -3.48 -0.73
C ALA A 77 4.92 -3.24 -0.98
N ASP A 78 5.68 -4.30 -1.13
CA ASP A 78 7.12 -4.24 -1.46
C ASP A 78 7.39 -3.57 -2.82
N MET A 79 6.45 -3.61 -3.77
CA MET A 79 6.59 -2.91 -5.06
C MET A 79 6.66 -1.39 -4.86
N ILE A 80 5.86 -0.84 -3.96
CA ILE A 80 5.86 0.60 -3.64
C ILE A 80 7.19 1.00 -2.99
N SER A 81 7.65 0.21 -2.04
CA SER A 81 8.94 0.43 -1.37
C SER A 81 10.10 0.39 -2.37
N LYS A 82 10.13 -0.61 -3.23
CA LYS A 82 11.13 -0.75 -4.30
C LYS A 82 11.08 0.41 -5.31
N TYR A 83 9.87 0.90 -5.64
CA TYR A 83 9.71 2.08 -6.47
C TYR A 83 10.33 3.32 -5.82
N CYS A 84 10.02 3.57 -4.55
CA CYS A 84 10.56 4.70 -3.80
C CYS A 84 12.09 4.64 -3.70
N LEU A 85 12.66 3.49 -3.38
CA LEU A 85 14.11 3.25 -3.37
C LEU A 85 14.75 3.57 -4.72
N ARG A 86 14.22 2.98 -5.80
CA ARG A 86 14.77 3.14 -7.16
C ARG A 86 14.76 4.58 -7.64
N HIS A 87 13.79 5.38 -7.20
CA HIS A 87 13.62 6.77 -7.62
C HIS A 87 14.10 7.81 -6.59
N GLY A 88 14.76 7.41 -5.52
CA GLY A 88 15.28 8.31 -4.49
C GLY A 88 14.19 9.04 -3.70
N HIS A 89 13.07 8.37 -3.45
CA HIS A 89 11.92 8.92 -2.75
C HIS A 89 11.83 8.48 -1.28
N GLU A 90 12.80 7.69 -0.79
CA GLU A 90 12.88 7.36 0.64
C GLU A 90 13.00 8.60 1.49
N GLY A 91 12.32 8.61 2.62
CA GLY A 91 12.29 9.77 3.51
C GLY A 91 11.58 11.01 2.95
N LYS A 92 11.00 10.92 1.72
CA LYS A 92 10.21 11.99 1.11
C LYS A 92 8.73 11.65 1.02
N PHE A 93 8.43 10.41 0.62
CA PHE A 93 7.05 9.93 0.44
C PHE A 93 6.77 8.64 1.22
N LEU A 94 7.80 7.89 1.58
CA LEU A 94 7.70 6.65 2.33
C LEU A 94 8.47 6.78 3.64
N PHE A 95 7.76 6.56 4.74
CA PHE A 95 8.30 6.61 6.09
C PHE A 95 7.97 5.30 6.80
N ALA A 96 8.96 4.73 7.48
CA ALA A 96 8.74 3.57 8.33
C ALA A 96 8.31 4.01 9.73
N HIS A 97 7.24 3.42 10.22
CA HIS A 97 6.73 3.63 11.57
C HIS A 97 6.48 2.28 12.24
N GLN A 98 6.75 2.23 13.53
CA GLN A 98 6.38 1.06 14.31
C GLN A 98 4.86 0.95 14.41
N LYS A 99 4.37 -0.28 14.32
CA LYS A 99 2.98 -0.65 14.56
C LYS A 99 2.96 -1.77 15.57
N MET A 100 1.89 -1.85 16.35
CA MET A 100 1.68 -3.00 17.23
C MET A 100 0.24 -3.46 17.17
N ALA A 101 0.03 -4.75 17.40
CA ALA A 101 -1.25 -5.34 17.72
C ALA A 101 -1.22 -5.78 19.18
N ILE A 102 -2.29 -5.51 19.92
CA ILE A 102 -2.37 -5.80 21.35
C ILE A 102 -3.41 -6.88 21.54
N GLY A 103 -3.04 -7.98 22.21
CA GLY A 103 -3.96 -8.99 22.67
C GLY A 103 -4.35 -8.73 24.14
N VAL A 104 -5.64 -8.74 24.45
CA VAL A 104 -6.15 -8.53 25.79
C VAL A 104 -6.94 -9.76 26.25
N GLY A 105 -6.52 -10.35 27.36
CA GLY A 105 -7.09 -11.58 27.89
C GLY A 105 -6.56 -12.83 27.18
N ASP A 106 -6.71 -13.99 27.85
CA ASP A 106 -6.02 -15.23 27.47
C ASP A 106 -6.28 -15.66 26.01
N LYS A 107 -7.52 -15.54 25.56
CA LYS A 107 -7.90 -15.95 24.20
C LYS A 107 -7.25 -15.12 23.10
N GLU A 108 -7.17 -13.79 23.26
CA GLU A 108 -6.54 -12.93 22.28
C GLU A 108 -5.02 -13.09 22.32
N VAL A 109 -4.44 -13.23 23.51
CA VAL A 109 -3.01 -13.50 23.68
C VAL A 109 -2.62 -14.81 23.01
N GLU A 110 -3.34 -15.90 23.26
CA GLU A 110 -3.11 -17.19 22.61
C GLU A 110 -3.23 -17.08 21.09
N TYR A 111 -4.27 -16.42 20.60
CA TYR A 111 -4.44 -16.18 19.16
C TYR A 111 -3.27 -15.41 18.55
N MET A 112 -2.82 -14.34 19.20
CA MET A 112 -1.70 -13.52 18.71
C MET A 112 -0.37 -14.27 18.74
N LEU A 113 -0.11 -15.10 19.76
CA LEU A 113 1.08 -15.94 19.83
C LEU A 113 1.09 -17.00 18.73
N ASN A 114 -0.03 -17.68 18.50
CA ASN A 114 -0.14 -18.66 17.41
C ASN A 114 0.07 -17.97 16.05
N ARG A 115 -0.48 -16.79 15.86
CA ARG A 115 -0.29 -16.00 14.66
C ARG A 115 1.18 -15.58 14.48
N TYR A 116 1.86 -15.16 15.54
CA TYR A 116 3.27 -14.83 15.48
C TYR A 116 4.10 -16.04 15.00
N GLU A 117 3.88 -17.22 15.56
CA GLU A 117 4.57 -18.44 15.13
C GLU A 117 4.35 -18.76 13.65
N GLU A 118 3.14 -18.56 13.14
CA GLU A 118 2.81 -18.77 11.73
C GLU A 118 3.47 -17.74 10.79
N PHE A 119 3.61 -16.47 11.24
CA PHE A 119 3.98 -15.34 10.39
C PHE A 119 5.45 -14.94 10.49
N LYS A 120 6.16 -15.32 11.53
CA LYS A 120 7.55 -14.88 11.81
C LYS A 120 8.55 -15.20 10.69
N GLU A 121 8.35 -16.27 9.92
CA GLU A 121 9.21 -16.58 8.77
C GLU A 121 8.99 -15.62 7.60
N LEU A 122 7.74 -15.20 7.38
CA LEU A 122 7.40 -14.24 6.33
C LEU A 122 7.80 -12.81 6.71
N TYR A 123 7.75 -12.50 8.00
CA TYR A 123 8.05 -11.19 8.58
C TYR A 123 9.07 -11.31 9.72
N PRO A 124 10.35 -11.50 9.41
CA PRO A 124 11.39 -11.77 10.42
C PRO A 124 11.67 -10.60 11.37
N TYR A 125 11.09 -9.45 11.13
CA TYR A 125 11.16 -8.27 11.99
C TYR A 125 10.04 -8.19 13.04
N LEU A 126 9.11 -9.13 13.03
CA LEU A 126 8.07 -9.20 14.07
C LEU A 126 8.70 -9.57 15.42
N GLU A 127 8.28 -8.87 16.44
CA GLU A 127 8.69 -9.11 17.81
C GLU A 127 7.47 -9.30 18.72
N VAL A 128 7.61 -10.13 19.72
CA VAL A 128 6.62 -10.31 20.80
C VAL A 128 7.09 -9.53 22.01
N PHE A 129 6.22 -8.67 22.51
CA PHE A 129 6.40 -7.99 23.78
C PHE A 129 5.41 -8.57 24.78
N ASP A 130 5.93 -9.14 25.84
CA ASP A 130 5.14 -9.58 26.97
C ASP A 130 4.89 -8.42 27.95
N LYS A 131 4.13 -8.72 29.00
CA LYS A 131 3.79 -7.71 30.01
C LYS A 131 5.02 -7.15 30.74
N GLU A 132 6.09 -7.90 30.86
CA GLU A 132 7.31 -7.48 31.55
C GLU A 132 8.13 -6.52 30.69
N LYS A 133 8.15 -6.73 29.38
CA LYS A 133 8.81 -5.83 28.43
C LYS A 133 8.04 -4.53 28.17
N LEU A 134 6.74 -4.49 28.51
CA LEU A 134 5.90 -3.31 28.34
C LEU A 134 5.90 -2.41 29.59
N ALA A 135 6.38 -2.86 30.73
CA ALA A 135 6.49 -2.12 31.99
C ALA A 135 7.79 -1.32 32.08
#